data_14bb2f475bb7cb58924785e29594cbc1
#
_entry.id   14bb2f475bb7cb58924785e29594cbc1
#
_cell.length_a   1.000
_cell.length_b   1.000
_cell.length_c   1.000
_cell.angle_alpha   90.00
_cell.angle_beta   90.00
_cell.angle_gamma   90.00
#
_symmetry.space_group_name_H-M   'P 1'
#
loop_
_entity.id
_entity.type
_entity.pdbx_description
1 polymer ?
#
loop_
_entity_poly.entity_id
_entity_poly.type
_entity_poly.pdbx_seq_one_letter_code
_entity_poly.pdbx_strand_id
1 'polypeptide(L)'
;MTVTPFRVAIARDVIVATGKDARTFLHSQLSNDIAGLAVGAVTHAFILDPSGKLNAFFRVRCRADDHFVLDVDAGCGTAALARLNKFKIRVQCDFVSTTEEVMAIRGVPTGLEIPGTVPAWRRGDGAFDLFVSRAEAPLADIGELRIGAAPIRTGTDAEFHAERVRCAWPMFGIDITDASLPAETGLVDVAVSFTKGCYPGQELVERMDSRSSTAPRTLMRLPSRMPATADSAEGSRAVAGQPYLVVANEATVEIGMCTSVAGDYALVLVARAQVPLVTAEGGTQTI
;
A
#
# COMPACT_ATOMS: atom_id res chain seq x y z
N MET A 1 -15.93 -6.07 13.24
CA MET A 1 -15.76 -5.16 14.41
C MET A 1 -15.49 -3.77 13.90
N THR A 2 -16.22 -2.75 14.36
CA THR A 2 -15.94 -1.35 14.06
C THR A 2 -14.75 -0.91 14.89
N VAL A 3 -13.70 -0.45 14.25
CA VAL A 3 -12.52 0.09 14.94
C VAL A 3 -12.85 1.49 15.46
N THR A 4 -12.53 1.75 16.72
CA THR A 4 -12.66 3.12 17.26
C THR A 4 -11.61 4.00 16.62
N PRO A 5 -11.96 5.15 16.03
CA PRO A 5 -11.01 6.04 15.37
C PRO A 5 -9.83 6.42 16.28
N PHE A 6 -8.63 6.37 15.70
CA PHE A 6 -7.39 6.75 16.39
C PHE A 6 -6.41 7.45 15.45
N ARG A 7 -5.46 8.15 16.03
CA ARG A 7 -4.34 8.79 15.33
C ARG A 7 -3.01 8.30 15.86
N VAL A 8 -2.01 8.19 14.98
CA VAL A 8 -0.64 7.83 15.33
C VAL A 8 0.34 8.50 14.38
N ALA A 9 1.48 8.95 14.89
CA ALA A 9 2.55 9.50 14.06
C ALA A 9 3.29 8.37 13.35
N ILE A 10 3.45 8.47 12.04
CA ILE A 10 4.22 7.53 11.23
C ILE A 10 5.26 8.28 10.40
N ALA A 11 6.39 7.64 10.12
CA ALA A 11 7.41 8.16 9.22
C ALA A 11 7.06 7.80 7.76
N ARG A 12 7.25 8.75 6.84
CA ARG A 12 7.17 8.55 5.39
C ARG A 12 8.37 9.22 4.73
N ASP A 13 8.94 8.56 3.73
CA ASP A 13 9.88 9.23 2.84
C ASP A 13 9.12 9.97 1.76
N VAL A 14 9.44 11.24 1.56
CA VAL A 14 8.73 12.13 0.65
C VAL A 14 9.68 12.64 -0.42
N ILE A 15 9.22 12.61 -1.66
CA ILE A 15 9.91 13.17 -2.83
C ILE A 15 9.01 14.25 -3.43
N VAL A 16 9.50 15.47 -3.43
CA VAL A 16 8.85 16.60 -4.11
C VAL A 16 9.39 16.68 -5.53
N ALA A 17 8.50 16.62 -6.51
CA ALA A 17 8.82 16.76 -7.93
C ALA A 17 8.25 18.08 -8.44
N THR A 18 9.15 18.96 -8.97
CA THR A 18 8.77 20.27 -9.48
C THR A 18 9.37 20.54 -10.86
N GLY A 19 8.70 21.35 -11.64
CA GLY A 19 9.18 21.79 -12.95
C GLY A 19 8.15 21.57 -14.06
N LYS A 20 8.30 22.30 -15.15
CA LYS A 20 7.31 22.33 -16.24
C LYS A 20 7.02 20.97 -16.87
N ASP A 21 7.98 20.03 -16.78
CA ASP A 21 7.84 18.69 -17.34
C ASP A 21 7.46 17.65 -16.25
N ALA A 22 7.27 18.06 -14.98
CA ALA A 22 7.04 17.13 -13.87
C ALA A 22 5.82 16.21 -14.12
N ARG A 23 4.70 16.75 -14.56
CA ARG A 23 3.48 15.99 -14.88
C ARG A 23 3.72 14.95 -15.96
N THR A 24 4.27 15.37 -17.09
CA THR A 24 4.53 14.49 -18.24
C THR A 24 5.56 13.44 -17.92
N PHE A 25 6.61 13.80 -17.20
CA PHE A 25 7.63 12.87 -16.77
C PHE A 25 7.07 11.81 -15.83
N LEU A 26 6.40 12.22 -14.76
CA LEU A 26 5.78 11.28 -13.81
C LEU A 26 4.75 10.39 -14.50
N HIS A 27 3.92 10.94 -15.38
CA HIS A 27 2.98 10.15 -16.17
C HIS A 27 3.69 9.09 -17.02
N SER A 28 4.86 9.38 -17.59
CA SER A 28 5.62 8.42 -18.39
C SER A 28 6.34 7.36 -17.57
N GLN A 29 6.55 7.56 -16.27
CA GLN A 29 7.31 6.65 -15.41
C GLN A 29 6.43 5.79 -14.50
N LEU A 30 5.27 6.28 -14.11
CA LEU A 30 4.40 5.65 -13.13
C LEU A 30 3.27 4.87 -13.80
N SER A 31 2.80 3.82 -13.14
CA SER A 31 1.77 2.89 -13.68
C SER A 31 0.36 3.48 -13.69
N ASN A 32 0.09 4.59 -12.99
CA ASN A 32 -1.25 5.20 -12.95
C ASN A 32 -1.30 6.52 -13.74
N ASP A 33 -2.50 7.02 -14.00
CA ASP A 33 -2.71 8.25 -14.75
C ASP A 33 -2.38 9.50 -13.90
N ILE A 34 -1.23 10.10 -14.17
CA ILE A 34 -0.79 11.35 -13.55
C ILE A 34 -1.18 12.55 -14.43
N ALA A 35 -1.37 12.35 -15.74
CA ALA A 35 -1.76 13.43 -16.64
C ALA A 35 -3.15 13.95 -16.31
N GLY A 36 -4.10 13.04 -16.03
CA GLY A 36 -5.47 13.39 -15.64
C GLY A 36 -5.66 13.73 -14.16
N LEU A 37 -4.60 13.63 -13.31
CA LEU A 37 -4.74 13.89 -11.89
C LEU A 37 -4.98 15.38 -11.61
N ALA A 38 -6.16 15.70 -11.08
CA ALA A 38 -6.55 17.08 -10.76
C ALA A 38 -5.68 17.66 -9.63
N VAL A 39 -5.54 18.99 -9.62
CA VAL A 39 -4.90 19.70 -8.50
C VAL A 39 -5.70 19.45 -7.22
N GLY A 40 -5.01 19.11 -6.14
CA GLY A 40 -5.58 18.68 -4.86
C GLY A 40 -5.92 17.19 -4.78
N ALA A 41 -5.94 16.47 -5.91
CA ALA A 41 -6.24 15.05 -5.93
C ALA A 41 -5.04 14.17 -5.57
N VAL A 42 -5.34 12.93 -5.20
CA VAL A 42 -4.40 11.90 -4.79
C VAL A 42 -4.66 10.62 -5.57
N THR A 43 -3.60 9.92 -5.96
CA THR A 43 -3.66 8.57 -6.51
C THR A 43 -2.50 7.72 -6.00
N HIS A 44 -2.58 6.40 -6.17
CA HIS A 44 -1.46 5.50 -5.95
C HIS A 44 -0.86 5.06 -7.29
N ALA A 45 0.41 4.74 -7.31
CA ALA A 45 1.10 4.27 -8.50
C ALA A 45 2.33 3.43 -8.16
N PHE A 46 2.62 2.46 -8.98
CA PHE A 46 3.91 1.78 -8.99
C PHE A 46 4.91 2.49 -9.90
N ILE A 47 6.19 2.37 -9.58
CA ILE A 47 7.27 2.51 -10.54
C ILE A 47 7.87 1.12 -10.74
N LEU A 48 7.98 0.69 -11.99
CA LEU A 48 8.41 -0.65 -12.34
C LEU A 48 9.79 -0.63 -13.01
N ASP A 49 10.45 -1.77 -12.94
CA ASP A 49 11.59 -2.04 -13.82
C ASP A 49 11.11 -2.51 -15.21
N PRO A 50 11.98 -2.61 -16.20
CA PRO A 50 11.60 -3.07 -17.54
C PRO A 50 11.08 -4.51 -17.59
N SER A 51 11.37 -5.34 -16.58
CA SER A 51 10.85 -6.71 -16.45
C SER A 51 9.46 -6.78 -15.82
N GLY A 52 8.88 -5.62 -15.41
CA GLY A 52 7.57 -5.50 -14.81
C GLY A 52 7.53 -5.72 -13.30
N LYS A 53 8.70 -5.81 -12.63
CA LYS A 53 8.77 -5.90 -11.17
C LYS A 53 8.71 -4.52 -10.53
N LEU A 54 8.27 -4.46 -9.28
CA LEU A 54 8.19 -3.23 -8.52
C LEU A 54 9.59 -2.66 -8.20
N ASN A 55 9.74 -1.34 -8.32
CA ASN A 55 10.86 -0.62 -7.71
C ASN A 55 10.41 0.25 -6.53
N ALA A 56 9.16 0.75 -6.57
CA ALA A 56 8.52 1.43 -5.46
C ALA A 56 6.99 1.44 -5.61
N PHE A 57 6.31 1.73 -4.51
CA PHE A 57 4.88 1.98 -4.45
C PHE A 57 4.65 3.36 -3.86
N PHE A 58 4.13 4.27 -4.67
CA PHE A 58 3.90 5.66 -4.32
C PHE A 58 2.44 5.95 -4.03
N ARG A 59 2.22 6.90 -3.10
CA ARG A 59 1.06 7.77 -3.14
C ARG A 59 1.50 9.10 -3.75
N VAL A 60 0.77 9.56 -4.77
CA VAL A 60 1.07 10.76 -5.55
C VAL A 60 0.02 11.81 -5.32
N ARG A 61 0.43 12.99 -4.86
CA ARG A 61 -0.43 14.15 -4.62
C ARG A 61 -0.11 15.23 -5.65
N CYS A 62 -1.11 15.73 -6.36
CA CYS A 62 -0.96 16.87 -7.27
C CYS A 62 -1.19 18.17 -6.49
N ARG A 63 -0.17 18.99 -6.32
CA ARG A 63 -0.24 20.30 -5.65
C ARG A 63 -0.48 21.45 -6.62
N ALA A 64 0.11 21.33 -7.81
CA ALA A 64 -0.09 22.24 -8.95
C ALA A 64 0.24 21.46 -10.24
N ASP A 65 0.06 22.07 -11.39
CA ASP A 65 0.33 21.44 -12.69
C ASP A 65 1.80 21.00 -12.86
N ASP A 66 2.69 21.70 -12.20
CA ASP A 66 4.14 21.47 -12.20
C ASP A 66 4.71 21.06 -10.83
N HIS A 67 3.84 20.71 -9.86
CA HIS A 67 4.24 20.40 -8.49
C HIS A 67 3.51 19.16 -7.96
N PHE A 68 4.27 18.10 -7.72
CA PHE A 68 3.80 16.82 -7.19
C PHE A 68 4.56 16.44 -5.92
N VAL A 69 3.86 15.77 -5.03
CA VAL A 69 4.45 15.18 -3.82
C VAL A 69 4.19 13.69 -3.85
N LEU A 70 5.28 12.91 -3.87
CA LEU A 70 5.25 11.46 -3.86
C LEU A 70 5.73 10.99 -2.50
N ASP A 71 4.97 10.15 -1.83
CA ASP A 71 5.42 9.54 -0.59
C ASP A 71 5.42 8.01 -0.68
N VAL A 72 6.39 7.42 -0.02
CA VAL A 72 6.61 5.97 0.08
C VAL A 72 6.81 5.56 1.53
N ASP A 73 6.77 4.26 1.80
CA ASP A 73 7.09 3.74 3.11
C ASP A 73 8.51 4.12 3.53
N ALA A 74 8.69 4.41 4.81
CA ALA A 74 9.98 4.88 5.35
C ALA A 74 11.12 3.90 5.05
N GLY A 75 12.26 4.42 4.64
CA GLY A 75 13.44 3.65 4.21
C GLY A 75 13.48 3.33 2.71
N CYS A 76 12.38 3.59 1.97
CA CYS A 76 12.29 3.27 0.53
C CYS A 76 12.59 4.48 -0.38
N GLY A 77 12.62 5.69 0.15
CA GLY A 77 12.72 6.94 -0.61
C GLY A 77 14.00 7.09 -1.42
N THR A 78 15.13 6.67 -0.86
CA THR A 78 16.44 6.77 -1.55
C THR A 78 16.46 5.92 -2.83
N ALA A 79 15.99 4.68 -2.78
CA ALA A 79 15.93 3.80 -3.95
C ALA A 79 14.93 4.31 -4.98
N ALA A 80 13.77 4.78 -4.53
CA ALA A 80 12.74 5.36 -5.37
C ALA A 80 13.23 6.62 -6.10
N LEU A 81 13.91 7.53 -5.39
CA LEU A 81 14.52 8.73 -5.95
C LEU A 81 15.61 8.40 -6.99
N ALA A 82 16.47 7.43 -6.67
CA ALA A 82 17.52 6.99 -7.60
C ALA A 82 16.91 6.43 -8.89
N ARG A 83 15.80 5.67 -8.78
CA ARG A 83 15.09 5.14 -9.95
C ARG A 83 14.47 6.26 -10.80
N LEU A 84 13.86 7.28 -10.21
CA LEU A 84 13.32 8.44 -10.93
C LEU A 84 14.44 9.22 -11.64
N ASN A 85 15.55 9.50 -10.94
CA ASN A 85 16.67 10.23 -11.51
C ASN A 85 17.36 9.49 -12.68
N LYS A 86 17.41 8.15 -12.64
CA LYS A 86 18.00 7.34 -13.72
C LYS A 86 17.35 7.59 -15.08
N PHE A 87 16.07 7.91 -15.12
CA PHE A 87 15.30 8.11 -16.35
C PHE A 87 15.02 9.59 -16.66
N LYS A 88 15.54 10.51 -15.83
CA LYS A 88 15.42 11.94 -16.03
C LYS A 88 16.45 12.44 -17.05
N ILE A 89 16.17 12.23 -18.35
CA ILE A 89 17.06 12.64 -19.42
C ILE A 89 16.44 13.81 -20.20
N ARG A 90 17.06 14.98 -20.18
CA ARG A 90 16.61 16.22 -20.86
C ARG A 90 15.19 16.67 -20.43
N VAL A 91 14.82 16.42 -19.18
CA VAL A 91 13.52 16.74 -18.61
C VAL A 91 13.69 17.84 -17.57
N GLN A 92 12.88 18.89 -17.63
CA GLN A 92 12.85 19.95 -16.61
C GLN A 92 11.91 19.54 -15.47
N CYS A 93 12.41 18.64 -14.64
CA CYS A 93 11.75 18.16 -13.44
C CYS A 93 12.83 17.98 -12.36
N ASP A 94 12.73 18.69 -11.26
CA ASP A 94 13.65 18.58 -10.14
C ASP A 94 13.04 17.78 -9.01
N PHE A 95 13.87 17.02 -8.32
CA PHE A 95 13.47 16.20 -7.20
C PHE A 95 14.19 16.63 -5.92
N VAL A 96 13.41 16.85 -4.88
CA VAL A 96 13.91 17.06 -3.50
C VAL A 96 13.35 15.96 -2.61
N SER A 97 14.23 15.26 -1.90
CA SER A 97 13.81 14.23 -0.93
C SER A 97 13.85 14.80 0.47
N THR A 98 12.85 14.48 1.25
CA THR A 98 12.73 14.80 2.66
C THR A 98 12.07 13.64 3.39
N THR A 99 12.26 13.57 4.72
CA THR A 99 11.50 12.68 5.58
C THR A 99 10.48 13.52 6.33
N GLU A 100 9.20 13.19 6.21
CA GLU A 100 8.12 13.89 6.90
C GLU A 100 7.49 12.95 7.94
N GLU A 101 7.14 13.51 9.07
CA GLU A 101 6.22 12.88 10.00
C GLU A 101 4.79 13.11 9.50
N VAL A 102 4.02 12.04 9.50
CA VAL A 102 2.64 12.05 9.03
C VAL A 102 1.75 11.59 10.18
N MET A 103 0.69 12.35 10.45
CA MET A 103 -0.34 11.90 11.39
C MET A 103 -1.30 10.97 10.64
N ALA A 104 -1.13 9.68 10.85
CA ALA A 104 -2.03 8.66 10.35
C ALA A 104 -3.31 8.61 11.18
N ILE A 105 -4.48 8.67 10.55
CA ILE A 105 -5.79 8.60 11.17
C ILE A 105 -6.50 7.38 10.61
N ARG A 106 -6.95 6.49 11.46
CA ARG A 106 -7.48 5.17 11.08
C ARG A 106 -8.82 4.88 11.78
N GLY A 107 -9.61 4.01 11.17
CA GLY A 107 -10.91 3.61 11.71
C GLY A 107 -12.00 4.66 11.54
N VAL A 108 -11.84 5.61 10.63
CA VAL A 108 -12.84 6.65 10.35
C VAL A 108 -14.05 6.00 9.68
N PRO A 109 -15.28 6.26 10.15
CA PRO A 109 -16.48 5.72 9.52
C PRO A 109 -16.60 6.10 8.05
N THR A 110 -17.12 5.19 7.24
CA THR A 110 -17.32 5.40 5.80
C THR A 110 -18.21 6.64 5.56
N GLY A 111 -17.81 7.46 4.58
CA GLY A 111 -18.54 8.67 4.20
C GLY A 111 -18.18 9.92 5.01
N LEU A 112 -17.31 9.80 6.00
CA LEU A 112 -16.75 10.95 6.71
C LEU A 112 -15.39 11.34 6.10
N GLU A 113 -15.18 12.63 6.00
CA GLU A 113 -13.92 13.24 5.60
C GLU A 113 -13.36 14.10 6.75
N ILE A 114 -12.05 14.12 6.88
CA ILE A 114 -11.36 14.97 7.86
C ILE A 114 -10.68 16.09 7.09
N PRO A 115 -11.05 17.36 7.32
CA PRO A 115 -10.46 18.49 6.61
C PRO A 115 -8.92 18.50 6.70
N GLY A 116 -8.26 18.84 5.60
CA GLY A 116 -6.80 18.93 5.52
C GLY A 116 -6.07 17.58 5.38
N THR A 117 -6.80 16.47 5.44
CA THR A 117 -6.20 15.14 5.26
C THR A 117 -6.27 14.66 3.81
N VAL A 118 -5.49 13.62 3.51
CA VAL A 118 -5.56 12.90 2.24
C VAL A 118 -5.87 11.42 2.48
N PRO A 119 -6.59 10.75 1.57
CA PRO A 119 -6.79 9.29 1.63
C PRO A 119 -5.44 8.56 1.70
N ALA A 120 -5.34 7.62 2.63
CA ALA A 120 -4.11 6.86 2.85
C ALA A 120 -4.11 5.52 2.11
N TRP A 121 -5.25 4.83 2.10
CA TRP A 121 -5.43 3.49 1.55
C TRP A 121 -6.54 3.49 0.50
N ARG A 122 -7.23 2.35 0.31
CA ARG A 122 -8.39 2.31 -0.57
C ARG A 122 -9.49 3.25 -0.10
N ARG A 123 -10.22 3.79 -1.06
CA ARG A 123 -11.38 4.61 -0.75
C ARG A 123 -12.40 3.77 0.02
N GLY A 124 -12.80 4.27 1.18
CA GLY A 124 -13.76 3.58 2.08
C GLY A 124 -13.12 2.81 3.24
N ASP A 125 -11.81 2.62 3.26
CA ASP A 125 -11.10 1.94 4.37
C ASP A 125 -11.07 2.77 5.66
N GLY A 126 -11.55 4.04 5.63
CA GLY A 126 -11.49 4.93 6.79
C GLY A 126 -10.07 5.31 7.20
N ALA A 127 -9.17 5.38 6.22
CA ALA A 127 -7.76 5.66 6.41
C ALA A 127 -7.39 6.99 5.76
N PHE A 128 -6.91 7.92 6.58
CA PHE A 128 -6.50 9.26 6.17
C PHE A 128 -5.14 9.60 6.75
N ASP A 129 -4.41 10.49 6.10
CA ASP A 129 -3.15 11.02 6.59
C ASP A 129 -3.16 12.55 6.53
N LEU A 130 -2.69 13.17 7.61
CA LEU A 130 -2.42 14.59 7.70
C LEU A 130 -0.91 14.78 7.61
N PHE A 131 -0.46 15.48 6.58
CA PHE A 131 0.93 15.87 6.41
C PHE A 131 1.15 17.23 7.06
N VAL A 132 2.06 17.26 8.01
CA VAL A 132 2.42 18.49 8.71
C VAL A 132 3.83 18.87 8.28
N SER A 133 3.92 20.06 7.68
CA SER A 133 5.25 20.60 7.38
C SER A 133 5.97 20.89 8.68
N ARG A 134 7.17 20.34 8.83
CA ARG A 134 8.04 20.62 9.99
C ARG A 134 8.31 22.11 10.21
N ALA A 135 8.16 22.91 9.15
CA ALA A 135 8.30 24.36 9.20
C ALA A 135 7.07 25.07 9.80
N GLU A 136 5.90 24.43 9.80
CA GLU A 136 4.65 25.06 10.21
C GLU A 136 4.26 24.74 11.65
N ALA A 137 4.43 23.50 12.10
CA ALA A 137 4.28 23.07 13.50
C ALA A 137 4.79 21.65 13.72
N PRO A 138 5.31 21.30 14.90
CA PRO A 138 5.50 19.90 15.27
C PRO A 138 4.16 19.16 15.32
N LEU A 139 4.14 17.85 15.00
CA LEU A 139 2.93 17.02 15.13
C LEU A 139 2.30 17.04 16.54
N ALA A 140 3.11 17.32 17.56
CA ALA A 140 2.65 17.48 18.94
C ALA A 140 1.74 18.70 19.14
N ASP A 141 1.86 19.72 18.29
CA ASP A 141 1.09 20.97 18.37
C ASP A 141 -0.16 20.95 17.46
N ILE A 142 -0.41 19.84 16.74
CA ILE A 142 -1.68 19.66 16.06
C ILE A 142 -2.76 19.55 17.13
N GLY A 143 -3.63 20.55 17.17
CA GLY A 143 -4.74 20.61 18.10
C GLY A 143 -5.59 19.33 18.10
N GLU A 144 -6.56 19.26 18.94
CA GLU A 144 -7.43 18.09 19.07
C GLU A 144 -8.15 17.79 17.73
N LEU A 145 -7.74 16.73 17.05
CA LEU A 145 -8.46 16.22 15.88
C LEU A 145 -9.76 15.58 16.32
N ARG A 146 -10.84 15.88 15.64
CA ARG A 146 -12.20 15.43 16.01
C ARG A 146 -12.94 14.86 14.81
N ILE A 147 -13.83 13.91 15.09
CA ILE A 147 -14.86 13.44 14.17
C ILE A 147 -16.20 13.90 14.76
N GLY A 148 -16.78 14.94 14.19
CA GLY A 148 -17.93 15.63 14.79
C GLY A 148 -17.56 16.19 16.17
N ALA A 149 -18.31 15.82 17.21
CA ALA A 149 -18.01 16.25 18.59
C ALA A 149 -16.98 15.36 19.31
N ALA A 150 -16.65 14.19 18.79
CA ALA A 150 -15.78 13.22 19.45
C ALA A 150 -14.30 13.45 19.13
N PRO A 151 -13.39 13.52 20.14
CA PRO A 151 -11.96 13.60 19.91
C PRO A 151 -11.42 12.27 19.36
N ILE A 152 -10.46 12.36 18.44
CA ILE A 152 -9.74 11.19 17.93
C ILE A 152 -8.63 10.86 18.93
N ARG A 153 -8.71 9.69 19.55
CA ARG A 153 -7.71 9.24 20.54
C ARG A 153 -6.33 9.00 19.91
N THR A 154 -5.31 9.07 20.71
CA THR A 154 -3.98 8.59 20.31
C THR A 154 -3.97 7.06 20.32
N GLY A 155 -3.46 6.48 19.25
CA GLY A 155 -3.23 5.04 19.10
C GLY A 155 -1.74 4.68 19.21
N THR A 156 -1.44 3.43 18.91
CA THR A 156 -0.09 2.86 18.92
C THR A 156 0.30 2.34 17.54
N ASP A 157 1.59 2.12 17.32
CA ASP A 157 2.09 1.47 16.09
C ASP A 157 1.48 0.08 15.90
N ALA A 158 1.27 -0.66 16.98
CA ALA A 158 0.63 -1.97 16.92
C ALA A 158 -0.82 -1.88 16.41
N GLU A 159 -1.58 -0.86 16.83
CA GLU A 159 -2.94 -0.61 16.32
C GLU A 159 -2.92 -0.18 14.85
N PHE A 160 -1.95 0.65 14.46
CA PHE A 160 -1.75 1.02 13.04
C PHE A 160 -1.49 -0.22 12.18
N HIS A 161 -0.59 -1.09 12.61
CA HIS A 161 -0.29 -2.33 11.89
C HIS A 161 -1.46 -3.30 11.87
N ALA A 162 -2.22 -3.41 12.97
CA ALA A 162 -3.42 -4.23 13.00
C ALA A 162 -4.49 -3.74 12.02
N GLU A 163 -4.70 -2.44 11.95
CA GLU A 163 -5.65 -1.83 11.02
C GLU A 163 -5.20 -1.97 9.56
N ARG A 164 -3.90 -1.81 9.29
CA ARG A 164 -3.32 -2.02 7.97
C ARG A 164 -3.54 -3.46 7.47
N VAL A 165 -3.21 -4.44 8.32
CA VAL A 165 -3.40 -5.86 7.99
C VAL A 165 -4.88 -6.20 7.83
N ARG A 166 -5.75 -5.64 8.69
CA ARG A 166 -7.21 -5.78 8.59
C ARG A 166 -7.76 -5.25 7.25
N CYS A 167 -7.24 -4.11 6.78
CA CYS A 167 -7.60 -3.50 5.48
C CYS A 167 -6.85 -4.14 4.31
N ALA A 168 -6.03 -5.15 4.58
CA ALA A 168 -5.22 -5.81 3.57
C ALA A 168 -4.32 -4.85 2.77
N TRP A 169 -3.81 -3.81 3.43
CA TRP A 169 -2.93 -2.83 2.80
C TRP A 169 -1.46 -3.22 3.00
N PRO A 170 -0.73 -3.59 1.93
CA PRO A 170 0.67 -4.01 2.05
C PRO A 170 1.60 -2.82 2.30
N MET A 171 2.74 -3.11 2.94
CA MET A 171 3.88 -2.20 3.04
C MET A 171 4.98 -2.66 2.08
N PHE A 172 5.56 -1.70 1.36
CA PHE A 172 6.72 -1.97 0.51
C PHE A 172 7.96 -2.24 1.38
N GLY A 173 8.70 -3.28 1.03
CA GLY A 173 9.84 -3.77 1.81
C GLY A 173 9.47 -4.84 2.87
N ILE A 174 8.17 -5.06 3.11
CA ILE A 174 7.69 -6.09 4.06
C ILE A 174 6.78 -7.09 3.34
N ASP A 175 5.63 -6.65 2.86
CA ASP A 175 4.63 -7.53 2.23
C ASP A 175 4.83 -7.63 0.73
N ILE A 176 5.29 -6.58 0.11
CA ILE A 176 5.66 -6.46 -1.29
C ILE A 176 7.05 -5.86 -1.41
N THR A 177 7.84 -6.32 -2.39
CA THR A 177 9.24 -5.95 -2.54
C THR A 177 9.57 -5.68 -4.01
N ASP A 178 10.82 -5.38 -4.30
CA ASP A 178 11.37 -5.28 -5.65
C ASP A 178 11.37 -6.62 -6.43
N ALA A 179 11.10 -7.72 -5.77
CA ALA A 179 10.87 -9.02 -6.41
C ALA A 179 9.41 -9.24 -6.81
N SER A 180 8.48 -8.43 -6.31
CA SER A 180 7.03 -8.60 -6.52
C SER A 180 6.58 -8.08 -7.88
N LEU A 181 5.53 -8.70 -8.41
CA LEU A 181 4.79 -8.22 -9.58
C LEU A 181 3.56 -7.43 -9.14
N PRO A 182 3.10 -6.42 -9.89
CA PRO A 182 1.86 -5.69 -9.57
C PRO A 182 0.67 -6.61 -9.30
N ALA A 183 0.48 -7.64 -10.11
CA ALA A 183 -0.61 -8.61 -9.98
C ALA A 183 -0.54 -9.48 -8.71
N GLU A 184 0.61 -9.52 -8.01
CA GLU A 184 0.74 -10.22 -6.73
C GLU A 184 0.26 -9.38 -5.54
N THR A 185 0.23 -8.05 -5.69
CA THR A 185 0.09 -7.09 -4.58
C THR A 185 -1.33 -6.91 -4.07
N GLY A 186 -2.33 -7.23 -4.90
CA GLY A 186 -3.73 -6.87 -4.65
C GLY A 186 -4.04 -5.37 -4.78
N LEU A 187 -3.16 -4.58 -5.39
CA LEU A 187 -3.30 -3.11 -5.52
C LEU A 187 -3.44 -2.64 -6.98
N VAL A 188 -3.63 -3.56 -7.93
CA VAL A 188 -3.73 -3.20 -9.35
C VAL A 188 -4.89 -2.23 -9.60
N ASP A 189 -6.01 -2.42 -8.93
CA ASP A 189 -7.21 -1.59 -9.02
C ASP A 189 -7.01 -0.13 -8.59
N VAL A 190 -6.06 0.13 -7.68
CA VAL A 190 -5.79 1.47 -7.17
C VAL A 190 -4.51 2.10 -7.72
N ALA A 191 -3.57 1.27 -8.20
CA ALA A 191 -2.23 1.74 -8.57
C ALA A 191 -1.91 1.65 -10.07
N VAL A 192 -2.80 1.07 -10.90
CA VAL A 192 -2.57 0.89 -12.34
C VAL A 192 -3.72 1.49 -13.15
N SER A 193 -3.39 2.22 -14.19
CA SER A 193 -4.34 2.64 -15.23
C SER A 193 -4.06 1.86 -16.51
N PHE A 194 -5.06 1.15 -17.01
CA PHE A 194 -4.98 0.42 -18.27
C PHE A 194 -5.37 1.28 -19.50
N THR A 195 -5.76 2.53 -19.26
CA THR A 195 -6.20 3.45 -20.32
C THR A 195 -5.19 4.58 -20.59
N LYS A 196 -4.15 4.68 -19.77
CA LYS A 196 -3.09 5.68 -19.93
C LYS A 196 -2.06 5.26 -21.00
N GLY A 197 -1.18 6.21 -21.40
CA GLY A 197 -0.05 5.93 -22.27
C GLY A 197 1.02 5.03 -21.64
N CYS A 198 2.03 4.67 -22.43
CA CYS A 198 3.09 3.72 -22.06
C CYS A 198 3.91 4.14 -20.84
N TYR A 199 4.35 3.15 -20.07
CA TYR A 199 5.28 3.28 -18.96
C TYR A 199 6.19 2.03 -18.87
N PRO A 200 7.38 2.11 -18.24
CA PRO A 200 8.28 0.97 -18.14
C PRO A 200 7.63 -0.22 -17.41
N GLY A 201 7.78 -1.42 -17.96
CA GLY A 201 7.25 -2.65 -17.37
C GLY A 201 5.76 -2.94 -17.67
N GLN A 202 5.07 -2.06 -18.40
CA GLN A 202 3.66 -2.18 -18.74
C GLN A 202 3.30 -3.50 -19.44
N GLU A 203 4.16 -3.99 -20.32
CA GLU A 203 3.84 -5.18 -21.14
C GLU A 203 3.47 -6.41 -20.28
N LEU A 204 4.20 -6.64 -19.18
CA LEU A 204 3.89 -7.74 -18.27
C LEU A 204 2.57 -7.51 -17.53
N VAL A 205 2.31 -6.29 -17.09
CA VAL A 205 1.09 -5.90 -16.38
C VAL A 205 -0.13 -6.13 -17.26
N GLU A 206 -0.12 -5.63 -18.50
CA GLU A 206 -1.20 -5.82 -19.46
C GLU A 206 -1.40 -7.29 -19.85
N ARG A 207 -0.31 -8.05 -20.01
CA ARG A 207 -0.38 -9.46 -20.31
C ARG A 207 -1.05 -10.25 -19.19
N MET A 208 -0.79 -9.91 -17.93
CA MET A 208 -1.41 -10.56 -16.79
C MET A 208 -2.90 -10.22 -16.67
N ASP A 209 -3.28 -9.00 -17.00
CA ASP A 209 -4.66 -8.55 -16.99
C ASP A 209 -5.46 -9.19 -18.15
N SER A 210 -4.98 -9.03 -19.41
CA SER A 210 -5.73 -9.39 -20.62
C SER A 210 -5.85 -10.88 -20.88
N ARG A 211 -4.89 -11.70 -20.42
CA ARG A 211 -4.84 -13.15 -20.73
C ARG A 211 -5.31 -14.04 -19.60
N SER A 212 -5.86 -13.46 -18.52
CA SER A 212 -6.08 -14.22 -17.28
C SER A 212 -4.80 -14.96 -16.85
N SER A 213 -3.66 -14.48 -17.31
CA SER A 213 -2.34 -15.00 -16.95
C SER A 213 -2.08 -14.58 -15.52
N THR A 214 -2.39 -15.48 -14.63
CA THR A 214 -2.38 -15.23 -13.22
C THR A 214 -0.96 -15.16 -12.70
N ALA A 215 -0.70 -14.18 -11.86
CA ALA A 215 0.56 -14.11 -11.11
C ALA A 215 0.83 -15.43 -10.37
N PRO A 216 2.10 -15.82 -10.21
CA PRO A 216 2.46 -17.08 -9.54
C PRO A 216 2.02 -17.11 -8.07
N ARG A 217 1.84 -15.94 -7.47
CA ARG A 217 1.39 -15.76 -6.08
C ARG A 217 0.38 -14.62 -6.01
N THR A 218 -0.32 -14.52 -4.91
CA THR A 218 -1.20 -13.39 -4.60
C THR A 218 -1.17 -13.08 -3.12
N LEU A 219 -1.11 -11.82 -2.76
CA LEU A 219 -1.21 -11.38 -1.38
C LEU A 219 -2.67 -11.50 -0.93
N MET A 220 -2.89 -12.21 0.17
CA MET A 220 -4.22 -12.43 0.73
C MET A 220 -4.24 -12.12 2.23
N ARG A 221 -5.37 -11.62 2.71
CA ARG A 221 -5.62 -11.47 4.14
C ARG A 221 -6.28 -12.74 4.67
N LEU A 222 -5.64 -13.40 5.62
CA LEU A 222 -6.10 -14.62 6.26
C LEU A 222 -6.24 -14.42 7.78
N PRO A 223 -6.96 -15.29 8.51
CA PRO A 223 -6.97 -15.28 9.96
C PRO A 223 -5.55 -15.41 10.52
N SER A 224 -5.23 -14.73 11.62
CA SER A 224 -3.93 -14.89 12.29
C SER A 224 -3.80 -16.22 13.03
N ARG A 225 -4.92 -16.91 13.30
CA ARG A 225 -4.94 -18.26 13.88
C ARG A 225 -5.12 -19.27 12.75
N MET A 226 -4.11 -20.10 12.56
CA MET A 226 -4.15 -21.23 11.61
C MET A 226 -4.97 -22.38 12.21
N PRO A 227 -5.61 -23.23 11.39
CA PRO A 227 -6.34 -24.41 11.85
C PRO A 227 -5.46 -25.35 12.67
N ALA A 228 -6.08 -26.18 13.53
CA ALA A 228 -5.40 -27.29 14.16
C ALA A 228 -4.92 -28.28 13.09
N THR A 229 -3.72 -28.80 13.26
CA THR A 229 -3.11 -29.79 12.37
C THR A 229 -2.99 -31.15 13.07
N ALA A 230 -2.69 -32.20 12.33
CA ALA A 230 -2.48 -33.54 12.93
C ALA A 230 -1.41 -33.54 14.05
N ASP A 231 -0.44 -32.64 13.95
CA ASP A 231 0.68 -32.51 14.90
C ASP A 231 0.38 -31.48 16.02
N SER A 232 -0.73 -30.76 15.96
CA SER A 232 -1.10 -29.73 16.93
C SER A 232 -2.63 -29.74 17.13
N ALA A 233 -3.06 -30.22 18.30
CA ALA A 233 -4.47 -30.29 18.68
C ALA A 233 -5.14 -28.92 18.83
N GLU A 234 -4.34 -27.85 19.04
CA GLU A 234 -4.78 -26.47 19.05
C GLU A 234 -4.16 -25.74 17.84
N GLY A 235 -4.96 -24.99 17.10
CA GLY A 235 -4.47 -24.19 15.99
C GLY A 235 -3.36 -23.22 16.43
N SER A 236 -2.30 -23.15 15.67
CA SER A 236 -1.16 -22.28 15.95
C SER A 236 -1.42 -20.86 15.44
N ARG A 237 -0.70 -19.87 15.99
CA ARG A 237 -0.74 -18.50 15.48
C ARG A 237 0.25 -18.34 14.32
N ALA A 238 -0.18 -17.65 13.26
CA ALA A 238 0.69 -17.26 12.16
C ALA A 238 1.83 -16.37 12.66
N VAL A 239 3.01 -16.53 12.09
CA VAL A 239 4.22 -15.75 12.41
C VAL A 239 4.80 -15.20 11.12
N ALA A 240 5.13 -13.92 11.11
CA ALA A 240 5.75 -13.27 9.94
C ALA A 240 7.07 -13.97 9.59
N GLY A 241 7.31 -14.19 8.30
CA GLY A 241 8.48 -14.93 7.80
C GLY A 241 8.36 -16.45 7.92
N GLN A 242 7.22 -16.99 8.38
CA GLN A 242 6.97 -18.42 8.46
C GLN A 242 5.90 -18.88 7.48
N PRO A 243 5.89 -20.15 7.06
CA PRO A 243 4.83 -20.72 6.25
C PRO A 243 3.44 -20.59 6.89
N TYR A 244 2.44 -20.34 6.07
CA TYR A 244 1.03 -20.41 6.48
C TYR A 244 0.47 -21.78 6.08
N LEU A 245 -0.09 -22.46 7.05
CA LEU A 245 -0.57 -23.84 6.92
C LEU A 245 -2.11 -23.89 6.96
N VAL A 246 -2.68 -24.74 6.13
CA VAL A 246 -4.10 -25.11 6.18
C VAL A 246 -4.24 -26.62 6.23
N VAL A 247 -5.42 -27.11 6.62
CA VAL A 247 -5.74 -28.52 6.56
C VAL A 247 -6.63 -28.75 5.34
N ALA A 248 -6.19 -29.60 4.43
CA ALA A 248 -6.97 -29.98 3.25
C ALA A 248 -6.89 -31.49 3.05
N ASN A 249 -8.02 -32.15 2.87
CA ASN A 249 -8.12 -33.61 2.71
C ASN A 249 -7.36 -34.38 3.81
N GLU A 250 -7.55 -33.96 5.08
CA GLU A 250 -6.88 -34.53 6.26
C GLU A 250 -5.36 -34.37 6.30
N ALA A 251 -4.76 -33.64 5.37
CA ALA A 251 -3.35 -33.33 5.31
C ALA A 251 -3.06 -31.86 5.62
N THR A 252 -1.93 -31.60 6.29
CA THR A 252 -1.41 -30.25 6.47
C THR A 252 -0.70 -29.80 5.18
N VAL A 253 -1.15 -28.66 4.63
CA VAL A 253 -0.64 -28.10 3.38
C VAL A 253 -0.10 -26.69 3.62
N GLU A 254 1.12 -26.45 3.19
CA GLU A 254 1.68 -25.10 3.10
C GLU A 254 1.07 -24.38 1.89
N ILE A 255 0.44 -23.22 2.12
CA ILE A 255 -0.19 -22.45 1.05
C ILE A 255 0.61 -21.21 0.65
N GLY A 256 1.52 -20.76 1.45
CA GLY A 256 2.33 -19.57 1.19
C GLY A 256 3.08 -19.08 2.41
N MET A 257 3.61 -17.87 2.31
CA MET A 257 4.46 -17.25 3.34
C MET A 257 3.72 -16.09 4.02
N CYS A 258 3.69 -16.07 5.34
CA CYS A 258 3.21 -14.92 6.11
C CYS A 258 4.19 -13.76 5.94
N THR A 259 3.71 -12.59 5.52
CA THR A 259 4.51 -11.38 5.41
C THR A 259 4.30 -10.45 6.60
N SER A 260 3.06 -10.32 7.06
CA SER A 260 2.69 -9.52 8.24
C SER A 260 1.64 -10.26 9.07
N VAL A 261 1.73 -10.12 10.39
CA VAL A 261 0.72 -10.65 11.33
C VAL A 261 0.40 -9.58 12.37
N ALA A 262 -0.86 -9.18 12.45
CA ALA A 262 -1.31 -8.22 13.47
C ALA A 262 -2.81 -8.40 13.79
N GLY A 263 -3.16 -8.30 15.05
CA GLY A 263 -4.55 -8.53 15.50
C GLY A 263 -5.03 -9.93 15.12
N ASP A 264 -6.22 -9.99 14.54
CA ASP A 264 -6.90 -11.24 14.15
C ASP A 264 -6.53 -11.72 12.74
N TYR A 265 -5.64 -11.00 12.04
CA TYR A 265 -5.33 -11.26 10.63
C TYR A 265 -3.83 -11.38 10.36
N ALA A 266 -3.53 -12.04 9.26
CA ALA A 266 -2.22 -12.10 8.64
C ALA A 266 -2.32 -11.70 7.16
N LEU A 267 -1.29 -11.09 6.62
CA LEU A 267 -1.06 -11.00 5.18
C LEU A 267 -0.17 -12.18 4.78
N VAL A 268 -0.62 -12.91 3.79
CA VAL A 268 0.04 -14.13 3.32
C VAL A 268 0.22 -14.04 1.81
N LEU A 269 1.45 -14.23 1.35
CA LEU A 269 1.74 -14.35 -0.07
C LEU A 269 1.48 -15.80 -0.49
N VAL A 270 0.26 -16.07 -0.93
CA VAL A 270 -0.27 -17.39 -1.25
C VAL A 270 0.16 -17.82 -2.64
N ALA A 271 0.68 -19.04 -2.77
CA ALA A 271 0.97 -19.64 -4.07
C ALA A 271 -0.32 -19.82 -4.87
N ARG A 272 -0.31 -19.45 -6.15
CA ARG A 272 -1.50 -19.47 -7.01
C ARG A 272 -2.23 -20.82 -7.02
N ALA A 273 -1.48 -21.91 -7.06
CA ALA A 273 -2.05 -23.25 -7.05
C ALA A 273 -2.82 -23.59 -5.75
N GLN A 274 -2.56 -22.84 -4.66
CA GLN A 274 -3.15 -23.07 -3.35
C GLN A 274 -4.33 -22.14 -3.04
N VAL A 275 -4.58 -21.12 -3.88
CA VAL A 275 -5.70 -20.18 -3.70
C VAL A 275 -7.06 -20.89 -3.56
N PRO A 276 -7.39 -21.95 -4.35
CA PRO A 276 -8.65 -22.66 -4.17
C PRO A 276 -8.86 -23.26 -2.77
N LEU A 277 -7.81 -23.70 -2.10
CA LEU A 277 -7.90 -24.25 -0.74
C LEU A 277 -8.32 -23.18 0.28
N VAL A 278 -7.89 -21.95 0.07
CA VAL A 278 -8.22 -20.83 0.96
C VAL A 278 -9.66 -20.35 0.77
N THR A 279 -10.14 -20.33 -0.47
CA THR A 279 -11.49 -19.84 -0.79
C THR A 279 -12.59 -20.85 -0.47
N ALA A 280 -12.28 -22.14 -0.44
CA ALA A 280 -13.24 -23.20 -0.14
C ALA A 280 -13.64 -23.26 1.36
N GLU A 281 -12.75 -22.80 2.27
CA GLU A 281 -13.00 -22.82 3.72
C GLU A 281 -13.73 -21.57 4.27
N GLY A 282 -14.35 -20.77 3.39
CA GLY A 282 -15.23 -19.65 3.81
C GLY A 282 -14.49 -18.45 4.43
N GLY A 283 -13.20 -18.43 4.39
CA GLY A 283 -12.37 -17.31 4.83
C GLY A 283 -11.66 -16.70 3.66
N THR A 284 -12.20 -15.63 3.04
CA THR A 284 -11.27 -14.62 2.60
C THR A 284 -11.66 -13.86 1.37
N GLN A 285 -11.64 -12.60 1.49
CA GLN A 285 -11.58 -11.71 0.34
C GLN A 285 -10.15 -11.76 -0.22
N THR A 286 -10.04 -12.16 -1.48
CA THR A 286 -8.94 -11.71 -2.33
C THR A 286 -8.97 -10.19 -2.29
N ILE A 287 -7.84 -9.59 -2.03
CA ILE A 287 -7.67 -8.14 -2.06
C ILE A 287 -7.94 -7.63 -3.46
#